data_a4f8dad9160ea1a5726eaa5ca26db134
#
_entry.id   a4f8dad9160ea1a5726eaa5ca26db134
#
_cell.length_a   1.000
_cell.length_b   1.000
_cell.length_c   1.000
_cell.angle_alpha   90.00
_cell.angle_beta   90.00
_cell.angle_gamma   90.00
#
_symmetry.space_group_name_H-M   'P 1'
#
loop_
_entity.id
_entity.type
_entity.pdbx_description
1 polymer ?
#
loop_
_entity_poly.entity_id
_entity_poly.type
_entity_poly.pdbx_seq_one_letter_code
_entity_poly.pdbx_strand_id
1 'polypeptide(L)'
;MALHFLSHAQQLAKHLRSKILQGKWSGTMPGILWLEGELGVNRNTIDAALKLLEKEGLLKGQGPGCKRRIVLQANHTTPALRVAILFYDPPEESEGYVSELYHLLSEAGHTPIFTPKCLSALRMDVKRIARMVKQIPTDAWVVGAGSREILAWFAGQEIPIFSLFGRHADFPIAAMAPDKVPAYAAATRRLIALGHRRISVLCHRPLRLPRPAKNQQVLLDELKAAGIKTNKFNLPDWEPTSEGFTAQLNAMFHHTPPTALILDEPHLYNAALHFLAERGLRVPHDVSLICTDPDRSFIWSNPSVAHIHWDHRPVVRRIVQWVNNVALGKNDRRKSSTKAKFVEGGTVGRAPKKIL
;
A
#
# COMPACT_ATOMS: atom_id res chain seq x y z
N MET A 1 15.71 -43.74 8.73
CA MET A 1 15.73 -42.27 8.52
C MET A 1 15.93 -41.59 9.86
N ALA A 2 17.09 -40.97 10.13
CA ALA A 2 17.34 -40.25 11.36
C ALA A 2 16.61 -38.90 11.29
N LEU A 3 15.72 -38.65 12.25
CA LEU A 3 15.05 -37.36 12.41
C LEU A 3 16.07 -36.33 12.91
N HIS A 4 16.50 -35.40 12.06
CA HIS A 4 17.38 -34.28 12.43
C HIS A 4 16.52 -33.17 13.05
N PHE A 5 16.48 -33.09 14.37
CA PHE A 5 15.95 -31.94 15.10
C PHE A 5 16.98 -30.80 15.07
N LEU A 6 16.55 -29.61 14.63
CA LEU A 6 17.39 -28.42 14.69
C LEU A 6 17.59 -27.98 16.14
N SER A 7 18.84 -27.75 16.55
CA SER A 7 19.13 -27.15 17.85
C SER A 7 18.54 -25.74 17.97
N HIS A 8 18.33 -25.24 19.20
CA HIS A 8 17.85 -23.86 19.43
C HIS A 8 18.73 -22.82 18.74
N ALA A 9 20.07 -23.02 18.73
CA ALA A 9 20.99 -22.15 18.01
C ALA A 9 20.79 -22.18 16.50
N GLN A 10 20.51 -23.35 15.92
CA GLN A 10 20.22 -23.46 14.46
C GLN A 10 18.88 -22.84 14.09
N GLN A 11 17.85 -23.01 14.93
CA GLN A 11 16.55 -22.36 14.73
C GLN A 11 16.68 -20.84 14.80
N LEU A 12 17.44 -20.33 15.77
CA LEU A 12 17.72 -18.92 15.91
C LEU A 12 18.56 -18.39 14.76
N ALA A 13 19.60 -19.11 14.31
CA ALA A 13 20.40 -18.73 13.14
C ALA A 13 19.53 -18.63 11.88
N LYS A 14 18.61 -19.58 11.67
CA LYS A 14 17.64 -19.54 10.57
C LYS A 14 16.72 -18.31 10.66
N HIS A 15 16.27 -17.96 11.86
CA HIS A 15 15.46 -16.76 12.09
C HIS A 15 16.26 -15.48 11.83
N LEU A 16 17.46 -15.35 12.39
CA LEU A 16 18.33 -14.19 12.20
C LEU A 16 18.75 -14.03 10.74
N ARG A 17 19.09 -15.14 10.04
CA ARG A 17 19.35 -15.14 8.60
C ARG A 17 18.19 -14.55 7.81
N SER A 18 16.98 -15.02 8.08
CA SER A 18 15.77 -14.49 7.44
C SER A 18 15.60 -12.99 7.67
N LYS A 19 15.90 -12.50 8.88
CA LYS A 19 15.83 -11.07 9.22
C LYS A 19 16.92 -10.24 8.54
N ILE A 20 18.16 -10.76 8.44
CA ILE A 20 19.27 -10.11 7.69
C ILE A 20 18.90 -10.02 6.21
N LEU A 21 18.48 -11.13 5.59
CA LEU A 21 18.08 -11.18 4.19
C LEU A 21 16.81 -10.34 3.89
N GLN A 22 15.97 -10.10 4.91
CA GLN A 22 14.82 -9.19 4.83
C GLN A 22 15.21 -7.71 5.02
N GLY A 23 16.49 -7.42 5.23
CA GLY A 23 16.97 -6.06 5.45
C GLY A 23 16.57 -5.44 6.79
N LYS A 24 16.18 -6.25 7.82
CA LYS A 24 15.87 -5.72 9.15
C LYS A 24 17.10 -4.98 9.74
N TRP A 25 18.29 -5.44 9.41
CA TRP A 25 19.57 -4.82 9.79
C TRP A 25 20.47 -4.68 8.55
N SER A 26 21.16 -3.54 8.44
CA SER A 26 22.12 -3.23 7.39
C SER A 26 23.47 -2.81 7.99
N GLY A 27 24.57 -3.12 7.32
CA GLY A 27 25.93 -2.79 7.74
C GLY A 27 26.44 -3.58 8.93
N THR A 28 25.82 -3.45 10.11
CA THR A 28 26.25 -4.17 11.33
C THR A 28 25.10 -4.85 12.05
N MET A 29 25.39 -6.03 12.61
CA MET A 29 24.45 -6.80 13.43
C MET A 29 24.29 -6.13 14.81
N PRO A 30 23.08 -6.07 15.40
CA PRO A 30 22.90 -5.64 16.78
C PRO A 30 23.75 -6.46 17.76
N GLY A 31 24.14 -5.85 18.87
CA GLY A 31 24.92 -6.51 19.92
C GLY A 31 24.14 -7.62 20.62
N ILE A 32 24.85 -8.58 21.23
CA ILE A 32 24.23 -9.76 21.89
C ILE A 32 23.25 -9.34 22.98
N LEU A 33 23.57 -8.34 23.81
CA LEU A 33 22.68 -7.84 24.86
C LEU A 33 21.36 -7.28 24.31
N TRP A 34 21.43 -6.59 23.19
CA TRP A 34 20.22 -6.07 22.54
C TRP A 34 19.37 -7.22 21.98
N LEU A 35 20.02 -8.21 21.34
CA LEU A 35 19.31 -9.40 20.81
C LEU A 35 18.69 -10.24 21.94
N GLU A 36 19.33 -10.32 23.09
CA GLU A 36 18.81 -11.01 24.29
C GLU A 36 17.52 -10.35 24.78
N GLY A 37 17.51 -9.03 24.90
CA GLY A 37 16.30 -8.28 25.28
C GLY A 37 15.16 -8.35 24.25
N GLU A 38 15.50 -8.30 22.96
CA GLU A 38 14.49 -8.30 21.86
C GLU A 38 13.88 -9.70 21.62
N LEU A 39 14.67 -10.77 21.79
CA LEU A 39 14.29 -12.12 21.39
C LEU A 39 13.94 -13.04 22.58
N GLY A 40 14.24 -12.63 23.80
CA GLY A 40 14.03 -13.45 24.99
C GLY A 40 14.85 -14.75 25.02
N VAL A 41 15.99 -14.78 24.33
CA VAL A 41 16.86 -15.96 24.17
C VAL A 41 18.17 -15.71 24.89
N ASN A 42 18.68 -16.69 25.63
CA ASN A 42 19.90 -16.55 26.40
C ASN A 42 21.14 -16.25 25.54
N ARG A 43 22.11 -15.56 26.12
CA ARG A 43 23.36 -15.10 25.52
C ARG A 43 24.14 -16.19 24.78
N ASN A 44 24.20 -17.39 25.35
CA ASN A 44 24.99 -18.49 24.77
C ASN A 44 24.36 -19.01 23.46
N THR A 45 23.03 -19.11 23.41
CA THR A 45 22.28 -19.51 22.21
C THR A 45 22.42 -18.45 21.11
N ILE A 46 22.38 -17.16 21.48
CA ILE A 46 22.58 -16.06 20.53
C ILE A 46 23.99 -16.10 19.95
N ASP A 47 25.03 -16.23 20.79
CA ASP A 47 26.41 -16.28 20.32
C ASP A 47 26.67 -17.51 19.43
N ALA A 48 26.13 -18.68 19.78
CA ALA A 48 26.19 -19.87 18.95
C ALA A 48 25.48 -19.67 17.58
N ALA A 49 24.34 -19.02 17.57
CA ALA A 49 23.62 -18.70 16.32
C ALA A 49 24.39 -17.70 15.45
N LEU A 50 25.01 -16.68 16.05
CA LEU A 50 25.83 -15.71 15.33
C LEU A 50 27.11 -16.34 14.77
N LYS A 51 27.75 -17.26 15.50
CA LYS A 51 28.88 -18.06 15.00
C LYS A 51 28.49 -18.96 13.82
N LEU A 52 27.28 -19.52 13.82
CA LEU A 52 26.76 -20.26 12.65
C LEU A 52 26.63 -19.34 11.43
N LEU A 53 26.12 -18.15 11.60
CA LEU A 53 26.01 -17.17 10.52
C LEU A 53 27.37 -16.63 10.04
N GLU A 54 28.39 -16.56 10.95
CA GLU A 54 29.78 -16.28 10.58
C GLU A 54 30.37 -17.41 9.73
N LYS A 55 30.17 -18.66 10.15
CA LYS A 55 30.59 -19.85 9.38
C LYS A 55 29.93 -19.94 8.01
N GLU A 56 28.71 -19.45 7.88
CA GLU A 56 28.00 -19.34 6.61
C GLU A 56 28.45 -18.13 5.76
N GLY A 57 29.33 -17.28 6.29
CA GLY A 57 29.80 -16.08 5.59
C GLY A 57 28.87 -14.91 5.56
N LEU A 58 27.70 -14.99 6.23
CA LEU A 58 26.72 -13.90 6.32
C LEU A 58 27.12 -12.80 7.31
N LEU A 59 27.98 -13.15 8.27
CA LEU A 59 28.53 -12.21 9.23
C LEU A 59 30.07 -12.30 9.21
N LYS A 60 30.75 -11.18 9.50
CA LYS A 60 32.19 -11.12 9.73
C LYS A 60 32.44 -10.48 11.09
N GLY A 61 33.14 -11.21 11.96
CA GLY A 61 33.63 -10.68 13.23
C GLY A 61 34.62 -9.54 13.00
N GLN A 62 34.57 -8.50 13.83
CA GLN A 62 35.48 -7.34 13.78
C GLN A 62 36.41 -7.28 14.99
N GLY A 63 36.47 -8.36 15.77
CA GLY A 63 37.27 -8.47 16.99
C GLY A 63 36.44 -8.49 18.28
N PRO A 64 37.10 -8.76 19.43
CA PRO A 64 36.43 -8.79 20.73
C PRO A 64 35.75 -7.46 21.06
N GLY A 65 34.49 -7.51 21.51
CA GLY A 65 33.72 -6.31 21.85
C GLY A 65 33.12 -5.54 20.67
N CYS A 66 33.50 -5.83 19.43
CA CYS A 66 32.97 -5.17 18.24
C CYS A 66 31.69 -5.84 17.70
N LYS A 67 30.79 -5.04 17.15
CA LYS A 67 29.62 -5.55 16.45
C LYS A 67 30.05 -6.29 15.19
N ARG A 68 29.40 -7.42 14.90
CA ARG A 68 29.65 -8.19 13.68
C ARG A 68 29.19 -7.44 12.46
N ARG A 69 29.98 -7.37 11.40
CA ARG A 69 29.60 -6.77 10.14
C ARG A 69 28.73 -7.76 9.35
N ILE A 70 27.62 -7.30 8.82
CA ILE A 70 26.80 -8.08 7.89
C ILE A 70 27.53 -8.10 6.54
N VAL A 71 27.93 -9.30 6.12
CA VAL A 71 28.57 -9.54 4.82
C VAL A 71 27.52 -10.24 3.97
N LEU A 72 26.76 -9.48 3.22
CA LEU A 72 26.02 -10.07 2.11
C LEU A 72 27.07 -10.44 1.07
N GLN A 73 27.41 -11.73 1.00
CA GLN A 73 28.38 -12.20 -0.01
C GLN A 73 27.82 -11.82 -1.39
N ALA A 74 28.59 -11.06 -2.15
CA ALA A 74 28.34 -10.73 -3.55
C ALA A 74 28.32 -11.97 -4.49
N ASN A 75 28.43 -13.18 -3.96
CA ASN A 75 28.55 -14.43 -4.71
C ASN A 75 27.26 -15.22 -4.89
N HIS A 76 26.10 -14.70 -4.44
CA HIS A 76 24.82 -14.98 -5.07
C HIS A 76 24.41 -13.69 -5.79
N THR A 77 25.02 -13.42 -6.94
CA THR A 77 24.46 -12.47 -7.89
C THR A 77 23.09 -13.03 -8.26
N THR A 78 22.07 -12.59 -7.52
CA THR A 78 20.68 -12.77 -7.93
C THR A 78 20.65 -12.27 -9.37
N PRO A 79 20.23 -13.09 -10.37
CA PRO A 79 20.21 -12.61 -11.74
C PRO A 79 19.50 -11.27 -11.81
N ALA A 80 20.16 -10.28 -12.43
CA ALA A 80 19.57 -8.96 -12.58
C ALA A 80 18.30 -9.09 -13.44
N LEU A 81 17.16 -8.62 -12.90
CA LEU A 81 15.89 -8.60 -13.64
C LEU A 81 15.56 -7.18 -14.08
N ARG A 82 14.99 -7.05 -15.28
CA ARG A 82 14.29 -5.86 -15.71
C ARG A 82 12.87 -5.94 -15.14
N VAL A 83 12.50 -4.98 -14.29
CA VAL A 83 11.22 -4.94 -13.60
C VAL A 83 10.39 -3.79 -14.13
N ALA A 84 9.39 -4.06 -14.95
CA ALA A 84 8.49 -3.03 -15.44
C ALA A 84 7.45 -2.67 -14.38
N ILE A 85 7.25 -1.36 -14.17
CA ILE A 85 6.36 -0.80 -13.16
C ILE A 85 5.27 -0.01 -13.89
N LEU A 86 4.03 -0.47 -13.78
CA LEU A 86 2.83 0.10 -14.40
C LEU A 86 1.88 0.57 -13.31
N PHE A 87 1.77 1.88 -13.10
CA PHE A 87 0.84 2.48 -12.15
C PHE A 87 -0.49 2.89 -12.79
N TYR A 88 -1.47 3.25 -11.93
CA TYR A 88 -2.76 3.79 -12.37
C TYR A 88 -2.58 5.16 -13.00
N ASP A 89 -1.96 6.09 -12.30
CA ASP A 89 -1.56 7.40 -12.79
C ASP A 89 -0.04 7.50 -12.98
N PRO A 90 0.47 8.52 -13.67
CA PRO A 90 1.90 8.74 -13.82
C PRO A 90 2.55 8.76 -12.43
N PRO A 91 3.68 8.05 -12.26
CA PRO A 91 4.42 8.11 -11.02
C PRO A 91 4.93 9.55 -10.86
N GLU A 92 4.34 10.31 -9.95
CA GLU A 92 4.88 11.61 -9.60
C GLU A 92 6.22 11.39 -8.91
N GLU A 93 7.26 12.08 -9.35
CA GLU A 93 8.61 12.03 -8.77
C GLU A 93 8.61 12.35 -7.26
N SER A 94 7.55 13.02 -6.79
CA SER A 94 7.34 13.40 -5.39
C SER A 94 6.80 12.29 -4.49
N GLU A 95 6.27 11.20 -5.01
CA GLU A 95 5.77 10.10 -4.17
C GLU A 95 6.92 9.31 -3.56
N GLY A 96 7.15 9.52 -2.25
CA GLY A 96 8.29 8.98 -1.54
C GLY A 96 8.46 7.47 -1.64
N TYR A 97 7.38 6.69 -1.75
CA TYR A 97 7.47 5.23 -1.89
C TYR A 97 7.89 4.79 -3.31
N VAL A 98 7.61 5.60 -4.34
CA VAL A 98 8.00 5.32 -5.73
C VAL A 98 9.50 5.44 -5.88
N SER A 99 10.07 6.53 -5.37
CA SER A 99 11.53 6.75 -5.34
C SER A 99 12.24 5.70 -4.49
N GLU A 100 11.68 5.36 -3.31
CA GLU A 100 12.22 4.31 -2.45
C GLU A 100 12.21 2.94 -3.14
N LEU A 101 11.12 2.61 -3.85
CA LEU A 101 11.02 1.37 -4.62
C LEU A 101 12.07 1.31 -5.72
N TYR A 102 12.24 2.41 -6.49
CA TYR A 102 13.26 2.50 -7.53
C TYR A 102 14.67 2.26 -6.98
N HIS A 103 15.02 2.99 -5.92
CA HIS A 103 16.34 2.86 -5.28
C HIS A 103 16.59 1.46 -4.74
N LEU A 104 15.65 0.89 -4.00
CA LEU A 104 15.84 -0.43 -3.39
C LEU A 104 15.88 -1.56 -4.42
N LEU A 105 15.15 -1.46 -5.54
CA LEU A 105 15.30 -2.41 -6.65
C LEU A 105 16.66 -2.27 -7.32
N SER A 106 17.15 -1.05 -7.54
CA SER A 106 18.48 -0.78 -8.11
C SER A 106 19.60 -1.26 -7.19
N GLU A 107 19.50 -1.00 -5.89
CA GLU A 107 20.46 -1.50 -4.88
C GLU A 107 20.48 -3.02 -4.79
N ALA A 108 19.36 -3.68 -5.05
CA ALA A 108 19.26 -5.13 -5.13
C ALA A 108 19.82 -5.71 -6.46
N GLY A 109 20.33 -4.86 -7.36
CA GLY A 109 20.93 -5.24 -8.63
C GLY A 109 19.92 -5.44 -9.76
N HIS A 110 18.66 -5.04 -9.59
CA HIS A 110 17.63 -5.08 -10.62
C HIS A 110 17.54 -3.77 -11.40
N THR A 111 16.90 -3.80 -12.58
CA THR A 111 16.68 -2.62 -13.42
C THR A 111 15.18 -2.27 -13.41
N PRO A 112 14.72 -1.33 -12.56
CA PRO A 112 13.34 -0.86 -12.59
C PRO A 112 13.10 -0.01 -13.84
N ILE A 113 11.95 -0.21 -14.50
CA ILE A 113 11.54 0.48 -15.72
C ILE A 113 10.11 0.99 -15.50
N PHE A 114 9.93 2.31 -15.46
CA PHE A 114 8.58 2.87 -15.53
C PHE A 114 8.05 2.79 -16.96
N THR A 115 6.77 2.38 -17.07
CA THR A 115 6.13 2.31 -18.39
C THR A 115 5.89 3.71 -18.98
N PRO A 116 5.96 3.87 -20.31
CA PRO A 116 5.78 5.18 -20.95
C PRO A 116 4.35 5.71 -20.86
N LYS A 117 3.37 4.86 -20.50
CA LYS A 117 1.98 5.21 -20.27
C LYS A 117 1.46 4.49 -19.04
N CYS A 118 0.66 5.18 -18.23
CA CYS A 118 -0.03 4.63 -17.08
C CYS A 118 -1.38 3.99 -17.46
N LEU A 119 -2.03 3.32 -16.50
CA LEU A 119 -3.31 2.63 -16.74
C LEU A 119 -4.45 3.59 -17.10
N SER A 120 -4.50 4.78 -16.47
CA SER A 120 -5.50 5.82 -16.77
C SER A 120 -5.32 6.37 -18.20
N ALA A 121 -4.10 6.67 -18.63
CA ALA A 121 -3.79 7.11 -19.99
C ALA A 121 -4.17 6.06 -21.06
N LEU A 122 -4.07 4.76 -20.69
CA LEU A 122 -4.51 3.65 -21.52
C LEU A 122 -6.02 3.37 -21.39
N ARG A 123 -6.76 4.21 -20.63
CA ARG A 123 -8.20 4.09 -20.35
C ARG A 123 -8.59 2.76 -19.74
N MET A 124 -7.72 2.14 -18.94
CA MET A 124 -7.90 0.81 -18.36
C MET A 124 -8.26 -0.28 -19.39
N ASP A 125 -7.92 -0.07 -20.66
CA ASP A 125 -8.25 -0.97 -21.76
C ASP A 125 -7.19 -2.07 -21.88
N VAL A 126 -7.62 -3.32 -21.65
CA VAL A 126 -6.73 -4.49 -21.67
C VAL A 126 -6.01 -4.66 -23.02
N LYS A 127 -6.68 -4.35 -24.17
CA LYS A 127 -6.05 -4.48 -25.50
C LYS A 127 -4.93 -3.45 -25.71
N ARG A 128 -5.12 -2.23 -25.22
CA ARG A 128 -4.09 -1.16 -25.28
C ARG A 128 -2.92 -1.50 -24.37
N ILE A 129 -3.20 -1.99 -23.15
CA ILE A 129 -2.20 -2.43 -22.18
C ILE A 129 -1.40 -3.60 -22.77
N ALA A 130 -2.07 -4.62 -23.33
CA ALA A 130 -1.42 -5.78 -23.94
C ALA A 130 -0.47 -5.38 -25.08
N ARG A 131 -0.85 -4.40 -25.91
CA ARG A 131 0.02 -3.88 -26.97
C ARG A 131 1.27 -3.20 -26.43
N MET A 132 1.14 -2.38 -25.37
CA MET A 132 2.27 -1.73 -24.70
C MET A 132 3.19 -2.76 -24.04
N VAL A 133 2.62 -3.72 -23.29
CA VAL A 133 3.37 -4.78 -22.59
C VAL A 133 4.26 -5.57 -23.53
N LYS A 134 3.77 -5.91 -24.73
CA LYS A 134 4.54 -6.66 -25.75
C LYS A 134 5.76 -5.88 -26.28
N GLN A 135 5.78 -4.55 -26.12
CA GLN A 135 6.87 -3.70 -26.59
C GLN A 135 7.94 -3.43 -25.51
N ILE A 136 7.67 -3.81 -24.27
CA ILE A 136 8.58 -3.56 -23.14
C ILE A 136 9.31 -4.88 -22.80
N PRO A 137 10.60 -4.99 -23.12
CA PRO A 137 11.39 -6.15 -22.76
C PRO A 137 11.61 -6.15 -21.24
N THR A 138 10.95 -7.06 -20.53
CA THR A 138 10.98 -7.15 -19.07
C THR A 138 10.90 -8.59 -18.60
N ASP A 139 11.41 -8.85 -17.40
CA ASP A 139 11.46 -10.17 -16.78
C ASP A 139 10.39 -10.32 -15.68
N ALA A 140 9.83 -9.20 -15.19
CA ALA A 140 8.78 -9.17 -14.17
C ALA A 140 7.94 -7.89 -14.24
N TRP A 141 6.69 -7.94 -13.80
CA TRP A 141 5.77 -6.81 -13.76
C TRP A 141 5.33 -6.47 -12.34
N VAL A 142 5.37 -5.19 -11.99
CA VAL A 142 4.66 -4.62 -10.83
C VAL A 142 3.51 -3.76 -11.38
N VAL A 143 2.26 -4.14 -11.06
CA VAL A 143 1.06 -3.46 -11.56
C VAL A 143 0.30 -2.83 -10.40
N GLY A 144 0.27 -1.49 -10.37
CA GLY A 144 -0.39 -0.69 -9.33
C GLY A 144 -1.85 -0.42 -9.66
N ALA A 145 -2.75 -0.65 -8.72
CA ALA A 145 -4.19 -0.37 -8.79
C ALA A 145 -4.91 -0.96 -10.03
N GLY A 146 -4.42 -2.11 -10.54
CA GLY A 146 -5.03 -2.79 -11.67
C GLY A 146 -6.47 -3.23 -11.40
N SER A 147 -7.35 -3.04 -12.40
CA SER A 147 -8.71 -3.57 -12.35
C SER A 147 -8.72 -5.11 -12.37
N ARG A 148 -9.89 -5.70 -12.12
CA ARG A 148 -10.03 -7.16 -12.16
C ARG A 148 -9.67 -7.72 -13.54
N GLU A 149 -10.11 -7.07 -14.62
CA GLU A 149 -9.89 -7.49 -16.01
C GLU A 149 -8.40 -7.40 -16.38
N ILE A 150 -7.72 -6.33 -15.97
CA ILE A 150 -6.28 -6.14 -16.19
C ILE A 150 -5.49 -7.22 -15.46
N LEU A 151 -5.78 -7.44 -14.17
CA LEU A 151 -5.07 -8.44 -13.39
C LEU A 151 -5.37 -9.87 -13.84
N ALA A 152 -6.59 -10.14 -14.35
CA ALA A 152 -6.93 -11.41 -15.00
C ALA A 152 -6.07 -11.66 -16.24
N TRP A 153 -5.93 -10.61 -17.08
CA TRP A 153 -5.09 -10.69 -18.28
C TRP A 153 -3.63 -10.97 -17.94
N PHE A 154 -3.06 -10.22 -16.98
CA PHE A 154 -1.68 -10.42 -16.53
C PHE A 154 -1.47 -11.79 -15.89
N ALA A 155 -2.45 -12.28 -15.11
CA ALA A 155 -2.36 -13.60 -14.47
C ALA A 155 -2.34 -14.76 -15.50
N GLY A 156 -2.81 -14.52 -16.72
CA GLY A 156 -2.74 -15.45 -17.85
C GLY A 156 -1.43 -15.36 -18.64
N GLN A 157 -0.50 -14.47 -18.30
CA GLN A 157 0.80 -14.38 -18.95
C GLN A 157 1.84 -15.27 -18.23
N GLU A 158 2.87 -15.70 -18.96
CA GLU A 158 3.99 -16.47 -18.39
C GLU A 158 4.93 -15.63 -17.52
N ILE A 159 4.98 -14.30 -17.77
CA ILE A 159 5.85 -13.37 -17.04
C ILE A 159 5.32 -13.16 -15.63
N PRO A 160 6.18 -13.28 -14.59
CA PRO A 160 5.79 -13.03 -13.20
C PRO A 160 5.19 -11.65 -12.99
N ILE A 161 4.10 -11.59 -12.21
CA ILE A 161 3.39 -10.35 -11.85
C ILE A 161 3.27 -10.19 -10.34
N PHE A 162 3.44 -8.96 -9.88
CA PHE A 162 3.07 -8.48 -8.55
C PHE A 162 1.97 -7.43 -8.64
N SER A 163 0.84 -7.66 -7.98
CA SER A 163 -0.23 -6.66 -7.88
C SER A 163 -0.04 -5.78 -6.65
N LEU A 164 0.06 -4.48 -6.87
CA LEU A 164 0.11 -3.46 -5.83
C LEU A 164 -1.23 -2.72 -5.78
N PHE A 165 -1.93 -2.76 -4.65
CA PHE A 165 -3.24 -2.11 -4.40
C PHE A 165 -4.41 -2.55 -5.29
N GLY A 166 -4.22 -3.42 -6.28
CA GLY A 166 -5.24 -3.80 -7.25
C GLY A 166 -6.27 -4.83 -6.75
N ARG A 167 -7.22 -5.17 -7.62
CA ARG A 167 -8.26 -6.18 -7.37
C ARG A 167 -7.75 -7.62 -7.58
N HIS A 168 -6.76 -8.01 -6.82
CA HIS A 168 -6.00 -9.26 -6.96
C HIS A 168 -6.60 -10.48 -6.26
N ALA A 169 -7.70 -10.33 -5.51
CA ALA A 169 -8.18 -11.37 -4.58
C ALA A 169 -8.41 -12.74 -5.25
N ASP A 170 -8.96 -12.73 -6.48
CA ASP A 170 -9.39 -13.92 -7.19
C ASP A 170 -8.27 -14.59 -8.03
N PHE A 171 -7.06 -14.01 -8.09
CA PHE A 171 -5.99 -14.49 -8.98
C PHE A 171 -4.82 -15.09 -8.20
N PRO A 172 -4.16 -16.14 -8.74
CA PRO A 172 -3.00 -16.78 -8.12
C PRO A 172 -1.70 -16.00 -8.38
N ILE A 173 -1.69 -14.70 -8.08
CA ILE A 173 -0.56 -13.80 -8.26
C ILE A 173 -0.07 -13.25 -6.93
N ALA A 174 1.20 -12.82 -6.88
CA ALA A 174 1.73 -12.09 -5.73
C ALA A 174 1.04 -10.75 -5.57
N ALA A 175 0.80 -10.33 -4.32
CA ALA A 175 0.13 -9.06 -4.09
C ALA A 175 0.46 -8.46 -2.72
N MET A 176 0.32 -7.13 -2.65
CA MET A 176 0.37 -6.36 -1.41
C MET A 176 -0.56 -5.17 -1.48
N ALA A 177 -1.31 -4.93 -0.39
CA ALA A 177 -2.14 -3.75 -0.21
C ALA A 177 -2.30 -3.44 1.29
N PRO A 178 -2.58 -2.19 1.70
CA PRO A 178 -3.00 -1.91 3.06
C PRO A 178 -4.39 -2.52 3.32
N ASP A 179 -4.56 -3.15 4.47
CA ASP A 179 -5.89 -3.55 4.96
C ASP A 179 -6.59 -2.32 5.56
N LYS A 180 -7.30 -1.60 4.70
CA LYS A 180 -8.05 -0.39 5.08
C LYS A 180 -9.44 -0.70 5.64
N VAL A 181 -9.93 -1.96 5.61
CA VAL A 181 -11.31 -2.32 6.02
C VAL A 181 -11.60 -1.88 7.46
N PRO A 182 -10.76 -2.17 8.48
CA PRO A 182 -11.03 -1.73 9.86
C PRO A 182 -11.02 -0.20 10.00
N ALA A 183 -10.15 0.48 9.25
CA ALA A 183 -10.04 1.94 9.27
C ALA A 183 -11.25 2.62 8.62
N TYR A 184 -11.77 2.09 7.51
CA TYR A 184 -13.02 2.55 6.90
C TYR A 184 -14.21 2.37 7.83
N ALA A 185 -14.32 1.21 8.52
CA ALA A 185 -15.36 1.00 9.52
C ALA A 185 -15.28 2.04 10.64
N ALA A 186 -14.07 2.26 11.19
CA ALA A 186 -13.87 3.25 12.26
C ALA A 186 -14.22 4.68 11.81
N ALA A 187 -13.76 5.11 10.64
CA ALA A 187 -14.06 6.41 10.06
C ALA A 187 -15.58 6.60 9.85
N THR A 188 -16.25 5.60 9.29
CA THR A 188 -17.70 5.64 9.05
C THR A 188 -18.50 5.71 10.35
N ARG A 189 -18.17 4.88 11.34
CA ARG A 189 -18.80 4.91 12.67
C ARG A 189 -18.58 6.25 13.36
N ARG A 190 -17.40 6.85 13.23
CA ARG A 190 -17.12 8.19 13.77
C ARG A 190 -18.02 9.24 13.15
N LEU A 191 -18.18 9.26 11.82
CA LEU A 191 -19.10 10.18 11.15
C LEU A 191 -20.54 9.96 11.60
N ILE A 192 -21.01 8.72 11.69
CA ILE A 192 -22.36 8.37 12.15
C ILE A 192 -22.58 8.84 13.59
N ALA A 193 -21.62 8.63 14.51
CA ALA A 193 -21.69 9.09 15.89
C ALA A 193 -21.74 10.61 16.03
N LEU A 194 -21.16 11.34 15.07
CA LEU A 194 -21.25 12.80 14.98
C LEU A 194 -22.54 13.31 14.33
N GLY A 195 -23.46 12.41 13.99
CA GLY A 195 -24.79 12.73 13.45
C GLY A 195 -24.88 12.79 11.92
N HIS A 196 -23.81 12.48 11.20
CA HIS A 196 -23.85 12.47 9.75
C HIS A 196 -24.73 11.33 9.21
N ARG A 197 -25.62 11.66 8.27
CA ARG A 197 -26.50 10.71 7.58
C ARG A 197 -26.32 10.76 6.07
N ARG A 198 -25.83 11.87 5.54
CA ARG A 198 -25.49 12.08 4.13
C ARG A 198 -23.99 11.99 3.94
N ILE A 199 -23.49 10.76 3.86
CA ILE A 199 -22.07 10.44 3.73
C ILE A 199 -21.83 9.86 2.34
N SER A 200 -20.89 10.41 1.59
CA SER A 200 -20.51 9.93 0.26
C SER A 200 -19.02 9.66 0.17
N VAL A 201 -18.68 8.63 -0.61
CA VAL A 201 -17.28 8.30 -0.96
C VAL A 201 -17.07 8.62 -2.43
N LEU A 202 -16.07 9.46 -2.72
CA LEU A 202 -15.60 9.71 -4.07
C LEU A 202 -14.29 8.96 -4.27
N CYS A 203 -14.35 7.89 -5.06
CA CYS A 203 -13.21 7.01 -5.34
C CYS A 203 -13.18 6.64 -6.83
N HIS A 204 -12.04 6.11 -7.27
CA HIS A 204 -11.85 5.69 -8.65
C HIS A 204 -12.79 4.57 -9.07
N ARG A 205 -13.15 4.56 -10.36
CA ARG A 205 -14.11 3.61 -10.94
C ARG A 205 -13.81 2.13 -10.63
N PRO A 206 -12.56 1.63 -10.69
CA PRO A 206 -12.26 0.23 -10.36
C PRO A 206 -12.59 -0.16 -8.91
N LEU A 207 -12.71 0.80 -7.98
CA LEU A 207 -13.07 0.54 -6.58
C LEU A 207 -14.58 0.45 -6.34
N ARG A 208 -15.40 0.90 -7.30
CA ARG A 208 -16.88 0.92 -7.20
C ARG A 208 -17.59 0.01 -8.18
N LEU A 209 -16.98 -0.29 -9.33
CA LEU A 209 -17.59 -1.12 -10.38
C LEU A 209 -16.77 -2.38 -10.67
N PRO A 210 -17.41 -3.49 -11.12
CA PRO A 210 -18.86 -3.72 -11.24
C PRO A 210 -19.58 -3.87 -9.90
N ARG A 211 -18.82 -4.06 -8.82
CA ARG A 211 -19.28 -4.10 -7.43
C ARG A 211 -18.29 -3.32 -6.52
N PRO A 212 -18.75 -2.76 -5.41
CA PRO A 212 -17.87 -2.09 -4.46
C PRO A 212 -16.70 -2.99 -4.02
N ALA A 213 -15.51 -2.42 -3.88
CA ALA A 213 -14.40 -3.10 -3.23
C ALA A 213 -14.68 -3.25 -1.73
N LYS A 214 -13.90 -4.09 -1.03
CA LYS A 214 -14.14 -4.40 0.39
C LYS A 214 -14.22 -3.15 1.28
N ASN A 215 -13.41 -2.15 1.02
CA ASN A 215 -13.41 -0.90 1.79
C ASN A 215 -14.71 -0.12 1.60
N GLN A 216 -15.17 0.03 0.37
CA GLN A 216 -16.42 0.72 0.05
C GLN A 216 -17.64 -0.09 0.54
N GLN A 217 -17.55 -1.43 0.46
CA GLN A 217 -18.62 -2.29 0.95
C GLN A 217 -18.79 -2.16 2.48
N VAL A 218 -17.71 -2.13 3.25
CA VAL A 218 -17.81 -1.98 4.71
C VAL A 218 -18.43 -0.64 5.12
N LEU A 219 -18.16 0.45 4.38
CA LEU A 219 -18.87 1.72 4.61
C LEU A 219 -20.37 1.57 4.40
N LEU A 220 -20.80 0.96 3.29
CA LEU A 220 -22.22 0.75 3.01
C LEU A 220 -22.88 -0.14 4.08
N ASP A 221 -22.16 -1.14 4.58
CA ASP A 221 -22.66 -2.03 5.64
C ASP A 221 -22.79 -1.30 6.99
N GLU A 222 -21.82 -0.46 7.37
CA GLU A 222 -21.90 0.38 8.58
C GLU A 222 -23.07 1.39 8.51
N LEU A 223 -23.30 1.99 7.33
CA LEU A 223 -24.44 2.88 7.13
C LEU A 223 -25.77 2.12 7.30
N LYS A 224 -25.89 0.94 6.69
CA LYS A 224 -27.10 0.09 6.82
C LYS A 224 -27.31 -0.35 8.27
N ALA A 225 -26.25 -0.76 8.99
CA ALA A 225 -26.32 -1.14 10.39
C ALA A 225 -26.81 0.00 11.29
N ALA A 226 -26.53 1.27 10.90
CA ALA A 226 -27.04 2.45 11.58
C ALA A 226 -28.43 2.90 11.10
N GLY A 227 -29.14 2.09 10.32
CA GLY A 227 -30.48 2.41 9.79
C GLY A 227 -30.49 3.46 8.68
N ILE A 228 -29.35 3.73 8.04
CA ILE A 228 -29.23 4.69 6.95
C ILE A 228 -29.42 3.94 5.62
N LYS A 229 -30.42 4.33 4.84
CA LYS A 229 -30.64 3.77 3.50
C LYS A 229 -29.47 4.15 2.58
N THR A 230 -28.90 3.14 1.94
CA THR A 230 -27.77 3.32 0.99
C THR A 230 -28.26 3.27 -0.45
N ASN A 231 -27.71 4.10 -1.30
CA ASN A 231 -27.98 4.16 -2.73
C ASN A 231 -26.76 4.74 -3.49
N LYS A 232 -26.93 5.11 -4.76
CA LYS A 232 -25.87 5.70 -5.59
C LYS A 232 -25.29 7.00 -5.02
N PHE A 233 -26.00 7.70 -4.16
CA PHE A 233 -25.48 8.88 -3.48
C PHE A 233 -24.25 8.58 -2.61
N ASN A 234 -24.23 7.43 -1.94
CA ASN A 234 -23.14 7.06 -1.05
C ASN A 234 -21.86 6.65 -1.79
N LEU A 235 -22.01 6.18 -3.04
CA LEU A 235 -20.89 5.77 -3.90
C LEU A 235 -21.22 6.15 -5.36
N PRO A 236 -21.19 7.47 -5.67
CA PRO A 236 -21.61 7.97 -6.98
C PRO A 236 -20.61 7.55 -8.07
N ASP A 237 -21.14 7.38 -9.29
CA ASP A 237 -20.33 7.21 -10.49
C ASP A 237 -19.97 8.57 -11.08
N TRP A 238 -18.72 8.76 -11.45
CA TRP A 238 -18.20 10.00 -12.03
C TRP A 238 -17.10 9.70 -13.03
N GLU A 239 -16.93 10.57 -14.01
CA GLU A 239 -15.85 10.46 -15.00
C GLU A 239 -14.50 10.78 -14.34
N PRO A 240 -13.46 9.92 -14.49
CA PRO A 240 -12.17 10.10 -13.81
C PRO A 240 -11.31 11.18 -14.52
N THR A 241 -11.82 12.40 -14.55
CA THR A 241 -11.17 13.62 -15.02
C THR A 241 -11.42 14.74 -14.03
N SER A 242 -10.64 15.79 -14.06
CA SER A 242 -10.83 17.00 -13.23
C SER A 242 -12.24 17.59 -13.41
N GLU A 243 -12.66 17.70 -14.67
CA GLU A 243 -13.96 18.21 -15.06
C GLU A 243 -15.10 17.30 -14.56
N GLY A 244 -14.93 15.97 -14.70
CA GLY A 244 -15.90 14.99 -14.24
C GLY A 244 -16.05 14.99 -12.73
N PHE A 245 -14.94 15.12 -11.99
CA PHE A 245 -14.94 15.23 -10.53
C PHE A 245 -15.65 16.50 -10.07
N THR A 246 -15.32 17.66 -10.69
CA THR A 246 -15.97 18.95 -10.40
C THR A 246 -17.46 18.92 -10.75
N ALA A 247 -17.84 18.34 -11.87
CA ALA A 247 -19.23 18.18 -12.27
C ALA A 247 -20.01 17.32 -11.27
N GLN A 248 -19.39 16.23 -10.78
CA GLN A 248 -20.00 15.38 -9.74
C GLN A 248 -20.21 16.13 -8.42
N LEU A 249 -19.22 16.89 -7.95
CA LEU A 249 -19.37 17.72 -6.76
C LEU A 249 -20.47 18.76 -6.95
N ASN A 250 -20.53 19.45 -8.10
CA ASN A 250 -21.58 20.38 -8.42
C ASN A 250 -22.99 19.75 -8.34
N ALA A 251 -23.17 18.59 -8.96
CA ALA A 251 -24.44 17.87 -8.93
C ALA A 251 -24.85 17.47 -7.51
N MET A 252 -23.89 16.98 -6.69
CA MET A 252 -24.16 16.58 -5.31
C MET A 252 -24.59 17.78 -4.45
N PHE A 253 -23.87 18.91 -4.53
CA PHE A 253 -24.17 20.09 -3.73
C PHE A 253 -25.38 20.87 -4.20
N HIS A 254 -25.77 20.72 -5.48
CA HIS A 254 -27.02 21.30 -6.01
C HIS A 254 -28.28 20.53 -5.58
N HIS A 255 -28.24 19.19 -5.60
CA HIS A 255 -29.44 18.37 -5.39
C HIS A 255 -29.58 17.84 -3.97
N THR A 256 -28.50 17.27 -3.42
CA THR A 256 -28.50 16.65 -2.08
C THR A 256 -27.14 16.83 -1.47
N PRO A 257 -26.86 17.97 -0.85
CA PRO A 257 -25.54 18.25 -0.28
C PRO A 257 -25.09 17.19 0.75
N PRO A 258 -23.95 16.55 0.56
CA PRO A 258 -23.37 15.66 1.58
C PRO A 258 -22.95 16.48 2.80
N THR A 259 -23.10 15.91 3.97
CA THR A 259 -22.56 16.51 5.21
C THR A 259 -21.17 15.97 5.53
N ALA A 260 -20.76 14.85 4.90
CA ALA A 260 -19.42 14.31 4.99
C ALA A 260 -19.01 13.68 3.66
N LEU A 261 -17.77 13.92 3.26
CA LEU A 261 -17.11 13.32 2.11
C LEU A 261 -15.89 12.51 2.55
N ILE A 262 -15.78 11.31 2.03
CA ILE A 262 -14.59 10.47 2.12
C ILE A 262 -13.97 10.45 0.72
N LEU A 263 -12.75 10.95 0.60
CA LEU A 263 -12.03 11.11 -0.65
C LEU A 263 -10.93 10.08 -0.76
N ASP A 264 -10.93 9.36 -1.86
CA ASP A 264 -9.85 8.46 -2.22
C ASP A 264 -8.68 9.31 -2.72
N GLU A 265 -7.51 9.12 -2.18
CA GLU A 265 -6.30 9.85 -2.54
C GLU A 265 -6.26 11.36 -2.21
N PRO A 266 -5.05 11.88 -1.89
CA PRO A 266 -4.85 13.27 -1.46
C PRO A 266 -5.24 14.33 -2.49
N HIS A 267 -5.05 14.07 -3.80
CA HIS A 267 -5.38 15.05 -4.83
C HIS A 267 -6.90 15.28 -4.94
N LEU A 268 -7.73 14.23 -4.79
CA LEU A 268 -9.19 14.38 -4.74
C LEU A 268 -9.63 15.10 -3.47
N TYR A 269 -8.95 14.84 -2.34
CA TYR A 269 -9.18 15.56 -1.09
C TYR A 269 -8.94 17.05 -1.26
N ASN A 270 -7.79 17.44 -1.83
CA ASN A 270 -7.44 18.84 -2.06
C ASN A 270 -8.41 19.50 -3.04
N ALA A 271 -8.78 18.83 -4.13
CA ALA A 271 -9.76 19.35 -5.09
C ALA A 271 -11.13 19.60 -4.43
N ALA A 272 -11.60 18.67 -3.57
CA ALA A 272 -12.84 18.85 -2.83
C ALA A 272 -12.73 20.00 -1.80
N LEU A 273 -11.61 20.15 -1.12
CA LEU A 273 -11.37 21.24 -0.18
C LEU A 273 -11.43 22.61 -0.88
N HIS A 274 -10.78 22.77 -2.03
CA HIS A 274 -10.84 23.98 -2.83
C HIS A 274 -12.26 24.26 -3.35
N PHE A 275 -12.96 23.24 -3.87
CA PHE A 275 -14.33 23.35 -4.31
C PHE A 275 -15.28 23.88 -3.21
N LEU A 276 -15.11 23.39 -1.97
CA LEU A 276 -15.89 23.84 -0.83
C LEU A 276 -15.55 25.30 -0.45
N ALA A 277 -14.26 25.63 -0.43
CA ALA A 277 -13.80 26.99 -0.11
C ALA A 277 -14.34 28.04 -1.08
N GLU A 278 -14.34 27.76 -2.40
CA GLU A 278 -14.93 28.65 -3.42
C GLU A 278 -16.42 28.94 -3.19
N ARG A 279 -17.13 28.01 -2.52
CA ARG A 279 -18.56 28.16 -2.19
C ARG A 279 -18.80 28.71 -0.80
N GLY A 280 -17.76 29.12 -0.09
CA GLY A 280 -17.86 29.59 1.28
C GLY A 280 -18.24 28.50 2.29
N LEU A 281 -18.16 27.21 1.90
CA LEU A 281 -18.45 26.07 2.77
C LEU A 281 -17.22 25.70 3.61
N ARG A 282 -17.39 25.71 4.91
CA ARG A 282 -16.29 25.53 5.87
C ARG A 282 -16.13 24.08 6.28
N VAL A 283 -14.89 23.62 6.30
CA VAL A 283 -14.50 22.32 6.85
C VAL A 283 -13.96 22.55 8.28
N PRO A 284 -14.49 21.85 9.30
CA PRO A 284 -15.53 20.80 9.27
C PRO A 284 -16.97 21.31 9.48
N HIS A 285 -17.22 22.63 9.63
CA HIS A 285 -18.48 23.17 10.15
C HIS A 285 -19.68 22.86 9.26
N ASP A 286 -19.51 22.94 7.94
CA ASP A 286 -20.56 22.73 6.96
C ASP A 286 -20.44 21.34 6.33
N VAL A 287 -19.20 20.86 6.09
CA VAL A 287 -18.90 19.53 5.52
C VAL A 287 -17.67 18.94 6.22
N SER A 288 -17.78 17.71 6.69
CA SER A 288 -16.64 16.94 7.18
C SER A 288 -15.89 16.27 6.02
N LEU A 289 -14.55 16.29 6.06
CA LEU A 289 -13.71 15.65 5.05
C LEU A 289 -12.78 14.60 5.68
N ILE A 290 -12.65 13.45 5.02
CA ILE A 290 -11.69 12.38 5.35
C ILE A 290 -10.94 11.98 4.07
N CYS A 291 -9.61 11.89 4.12
CA CYS A 291 -8.80 11.29 3.07
C CYS A 291 -8.54 9.82 3.35
N THR A 292 -8.53 8.93 2.33
CA THR A 292 -8.28 7.49 2.56
C THR A 292 -6.83 7.10 2.45
N ASP A 293 -5.94 8.05 2.18
CA ASP A 293 -4.50 7.83 2.09
C ASP A 293 -3.73 8.92 2.87
N PRO A 294 -2.53 8.59 3.39
CA PRO A 294 -1.69 9.57 4.04
C PRO A 294 -1.01 10.47 3.02
N ASP A 295 -0.79 11.73 3.38
CA ASP A 295 0.03 12.66 2.60
C ASP A 295 0.96 13.45 3.52
N ARG A 296 2.16 13.79 3.01
CA ARG A 296 3.16 14.56 3.76
C ARG A 296 2.69 15.99 4.05
N SER A 297 1.84 16.57 3.19
CA SER A 297 1.31 17.91 3.37
C SER A 297 0.35 18.02 4.57
N PHE A 298 -0.23 16.90 5.02
CA PHE A 298 -1.19 16.91 6.13
C PHE A 298 -0.61 17.37 7.46
N ILE A 299 0.71 17.26 7.67
CA ILE A 299 1.38 17.79 8.85
C ILE A 299 1.35 19.33 8.92
N TRP A 300 1.16 20.00 7.78
CA TRP A 300 1.09 21.46 7.65
C TRP A 300 -0.34 21.97 7.65
N SER A 301 -1.33 21.09 7.64
CA SER A 301 -2.73 21.49 7.54
C SER A 301 -3.30 21.94 8.89
N ASN A 302 -4.02 23.06 8.86
CA ASN A 302 -4.80 23.55 9.98
C ASN A 302 -6.22 23.91 9.49
N PRO A 303 -7.25 23.20 9.94
CA PRO A 303 -7.24 22.09 10.92
C PRO A 303 -6.49 20.84 10.41
N SER A 304 -6.04 19.98 11.33
CA SER A 304 -5.39 18.71 10.98
C SER A 304 -6.32 17.81 10.16
N VAL A 305 -5.78 17.14 9.16
CA VAL A 305 -6.56 16.29 8.25
C VAL A 305 -6.89 14.94 8.87
N ALA A 306 -8.18 14.60 8.93
CA ALA A 306 -8.62 13.25 9.25
C ALA A 306 -8.34 12.33 8.05
N HIS A 307 -7.63 11.22 8.30
CA HIS A 307 -7.21 10.35 7.20
C HIS A 307 -7.02 8.89 7.62
N ILE A 308 -6.95 8.01 6.63
CA ILE A 308 -6.53 6.62 6.84
C ILE A 308 -5.01 6.55 6.63
N HIS A 309 -4.29 6.26 7.70
CA HIS A 309 -2.83 6.15 7.69
C HIS A 309 -2.40 4.68 7.52
N TRP A 310 -1.40 4.46 6.66
CA TRP A 310 -0.68 3.19 6.51
C TRP A 310 0.79 3.45 6.16
N ASP A 311 1.66 2.48 6.48
CA ASP A 311 3.10 2.58 6.22
C ASP A 311 3.44 1.92 4.89
N HIS A 312 4.07 2.66 3.98
CA HIS A 312 4.49 2.16 2.66
C HIS A 312 5.76 1.29 2.70
N ARG A 313 6.61 1.44 3.72
CA ARG A 313 7.90 0.72 3.79
C ARG A 313 7.75 -0.81 3.75
N PRO A 314 6.80 -1.46 4.46
CA PRO A 314 6.57 -2.89 4.29
C PRO A 314 6.15 -3.28 2.87
N VAL A 315 5.44 -2.39 2.18
CA VAL A 315 4.99 -2.59 0.79
C VAL A 315 6.19 -2.66 -0.14
N VAL A 316 7.04 -1.63 -0.10
CA VAL A 316 8.26 -1.55 -0.94
C VAL A 316 9.17 -2.75 -0.67
N ARG A 317 9.44 -3.07 0.60
CA ARG A 317 10.25 -4.25 0.98
C ARG A 317 9.68 -5.57 0.45
N ARG A 318 8.35 -5.70 0.46
CA ARG A 318 7.70 -6.91 -0.05
C ARG A 318 7.85 -7.05 -1.57
N ILE A 319 7.80 -5.96 -2.32
CA ILE A 319 8.05 -5.96 -3.77
C ILE A 319 9.49 -6.38 -4.05
N VAL A 320 10.48 -5.77 -3.40
CA VAL A 320 11.90 -6.11 -3.57
C VAL A 320 12.16 -7.59 -3.22
N GLN A 321 11.59 -8.07 -2.10
CA GLN A 321 11.68 -9.49 -1.74
C GLN A 321 11.08 -10.41 -2.80
N TRP A 322 9.93 -10.01 -3.38
CA TRP A 322 9.30 -10.79 -4.45
C TRP A 322 10.17 -10.82 -5.70
N VAL A 323 10.72 -9.69 -6.14
CA VAL A 323 11.63 -9.62 -7.29
C VAL A 323 12.85 -10.53 -7.07
N ASN A 324 13.47 -10.48 -5.88
CA ASN A 324 14.58 -11.37 -5.52
C ASN A 324 14.17 -12.86 -5.57
N ASN A 325 12.95 -13.20 -5.12
CA ASN A 325 12.44 -14.57 -5.20
C ASN A 325 12.24 -15.01 -6.66
N VAL A 326 11.69 -14.15 -7.51
CA VAL A 326 11.55 -14.39 -8.96
C VAL A 326 12.90 -14.61 -9.61
N ALA A 327 13.89 -13.77 -9.31
CA ALA A 327 15.25 -13.90 -9.83
C ALA A 327 15.93 -15.21 -9.43
N LEU A 328 15.55 -15.78 -8.29
CA LEU A 328 15.97 -17.11 -7.82
C LEU A 328 15.10 -18.26 -8.37
N GLY A 329 14.23 -18.01 -9.35
CA GLY A 329 13.34 -19.01 -9.94
C GLY A 329 12.21 -19.49 -9.00
N LYS A 330 11.94 -18.77 -7.89
CA LYS A 330 10.89 -19.15 -6.93
C LYS A 330 9.53 -18.65 -7.38
N ASN A 331 8.51 -19.51 -7.33
CA ASN A 331 7.13 -19.15 -7.61
C ASN A 331 6.47 -18.53 -6.37
N ASP A 332 6.77 -17.25 -6.10
CA ASP A 332 6.20 -16.51 -4.96
C ASP A 332 4.87 -15.86 -5.36
N ARG A 333 3.76 -16.48 -4.99
CA ARG A 333 2.37 -15.98 -5.19
C ARG A 333 1.72 -15.50 -3.90
N ARG A 334 2.51 -15.21 -2.87
CA ARG A 334 2.00 -14.81 -1.57
C ARG A 334 1.31 -13.45 -1.65
N LYS A 335 0.09 -13.38 -1.10
CA LYS A 335 -0.65 -12.15 -0.85
C LYS A 335 -0.37 -11.70 0.58
N SER A 336 -0.08 -10.42 0.74
CA SER A 336 0.26 -9.81 2.02
C SER A 336 -0.51 -8.51 2.20
N SER A 337 -0.64 -8.07 3.45
CA SER A 337 -1.22 -6.74 3.75
C SER A 337 -0.41 -6.03 4.83
N THR A 338 -0.44 -4.71 4.83
CA THR A 338 -0.01 -3.87 5.94
C THR A 338 -1.21 -3.32 6.68
N LYS A 339 -1.04 -3.02 7.97
CA LYS A 339 -2.11 -2.44 8.79
C LYS A 339 -2.37 -1.01 8.39
N ALA A 340 -3.65 -0.64 8.33
CA ALA A 340 -4.08 0.75 8.21
C ALA A 340 -4.92 1.13 9.44
N LYS A 341 -4.90 2.42 9.82
CA LYS A 341 -5.66 2.97 10.94
C LYS A 341 -6.32 4.29 10.55
N PHE A 342 -7.49 4.53 11.07
CA PHE A 342 -8.11 5.85 10.99
C PHE A 342 -7.42 6.79 11.99
N VAL A 343 -6.96 7.93 11.50
CA VAL A 343 -6.39 9.03 12.29
C VAL A 343 -7.42 10.14 12.31
N GLU A 344 -7.91 10.45 13.50
CA GLU A 344 -8.83 11.58 13.68
C GLU A 344 -8.11 12.89 13.39
N GLY A 345 -8.87 13.89 12.91
CA GLY A 345 -8.35 15.21 12.61
C GLY A 345 -9.44 16.27 12.71
N GLY A 346 -9.04 17.52 12.74
CA GLY A 346 -9.94 18.66 12.84
C GLY A 346 -10.81 18.93 11.61
N THR A 347 -10.63 18.16 10.52
CA THR A 347 -11.50 18.24 9.33
C THR A 347 -12.79 17.43 9.47
N VAL A 348 -13.00 16.77 10.61
CA VAL A 348 -14.23 16.05 10.96
C VAL A 348 -14.88 16.71 12.17
N GLY A 349 -16.15 17.12 12.03
CA GLY A 349 -16.94 17.77 13.06
C GLY A 349 -18.34 17.15 13.20
N ARG A 350 -19.20 17.77 14.01
CA ARG A 350 -20.62 17.38 14.11
C ARG A 350 -21.36 17.72 12.81
N ALA A 351 -22.32 16.86 12.45
CA ALA A 351 -23.19 17.16 11.31
C ALA A 351 -23.88 18.51 11.47
N PRO A 352 -23.96 19.34 10.41
CA PRO A 352 -24.61 20.62 10.47
C PRO A 352 -26.11 20.46 10.78
N LYS A 353 -26.65 21.35 11.65
CA LYS A 353 -28.08 21.34 12.03
C LYS A 353 -28.99 21.80 10.89
N LYS A 354 -28.53 22.70 10.03
CA LYS A 354 -29.23 23.16 8.84
C LYS A 354 -28.72 22.39 7.61
N ILE A 355 -29.66 22.05 6.73
CA ILE A 355 -29.34 21.51 5.40
C ILE A 355 -28.82 22.69 4.58
N LEU A 356 -27.64 22.52 3.96
CA LEU A 356 -27.02 23.48 3.05
C LEU A 356 -27.92 23.75 1.82
#